data_f21b9df5d790620e0ada392e7a89c2e1
#
_entry.id   f21b9df5d790620e0ada392e7a89c2e1
#
_cell.length_a   1.000
_cell.length_b   1.000
_cell.length_c   1.000
_cell.angle_alpha   90.00
_cell.angle_beta   90.00
_cell.angle_gamma   90.00
#
_symmetry.space_group_name_H-M   'P 1'
#
loop_
_entity.id
_entity.type
_entity.pdbx_description
1 polymer ?
#
loop_
_entity_poly.entity_id
_entity_poly.type
_entity_poly.pdbx_seq_one_letter_code
_entity_poly.pdbx_strand_id
1 'polypeptide(L)'
;MDKVSPDTIAATPNVIIYKRWHQTASICALFSPILILVLAMSFVPRSFDKTWIFILLALILAGIATPLILAYWVYPPNKDVVSVESDGLVFQRYGVVPFNSITAYTLDGAIRLKRRDQPTLVLLGNRKTLGYQDFAKALKSSLTAWRAAHPAQSVKQSYFYGTLRAKLIGAFIVVSCVVLAFIILKMRVGMHSLPALLIVAFAGGRLLFSKRPD
;
A
#
# COMPACT_ATOMS: atom_id res chain seq x y z
N MET A 1 35.35 -10.15 6.05
CA MET A 1 35.06 -8.72 5.86
C MET A 1 35.22 -8.46 4.38
N ASP A 2 34.13 -8.69 3.61
CA ASP A 2 34.16 -8.54 2.17
C ASP A 2 34.12 -7.08 1.81
N LYS A 3 35.07 -6.65 0.97
CA LYS A 3 35.16 -5.30 0.44
C LYS A 3 33.87 -5.01 -0.37
N VAL A 4 32.97 -4.21 0.18
CA VAL A 4 31.86 -3.61 -0.58
C VAL A 4 32.51 -2.77 -1.67
N SER A 5 32.26 -3.13 -2.93
CA SER A 5 32.69 -2.35 -4.10
C SER A 5 32.18 -0.92 -3.98
N PRO A 6 32.98 0.12 -4.28
CA PRO A 6 32.59 1.52 -4.10
C PRO A 6 31.35 1.96 -4.91
N ASP A 7 30.93 1.16 -5.88
CA ASP A 7 29.77 1.46 -6.75
C ASP A 7 28.45 0.81 -6.28
N THR A 8 28.44 0.19 -5.11
CA THR A 8 27.24 -0.50 -4.61
C THR A 8 26.28 0.51 -3.99
N ILE A 9 25.19 0.83 -4.67
CA ILE A 9 24.15 1.70 -4.17
C ILE A 9 23.32 0.93 -3.16
N ALA A 10 23.42 1.32 -1.89
CA ALA A 10 22.69 0.71 -0.79
C ALA A 10 21.62 1.64 -0.24
N ALA A 11 20.51 1.06 0.23
CA ALA A 11 19.43 1.77 0.92
C ALA A 11 18.99 0.98 2.16
N THR A 12 18.36 1.66 3.09
CA THR A 12 17.79 1.06 4.31
C THR A 12 16.26 1.13 4.31
N PRO A 13 15.57 0.42 3.40
CA PRO A 13 14.12 0.37 3.40
C PRO A 13 13.59 -0.51 4.54
N ASN A 14 12.31 -0.30 4.87
CA ASN A 14 11.56 -1.31 5.62
C ASN A 14 11.19 -2.45 4.68
N VAL A 15 11.63 -3.66 4.99
CA VAL A 15 11.35 -4.86 4.19
C VAL A 15 10.14 -5.59 4.77
N ILE A 16 9.13 -5.80 3.94
CA ILE A 16 7.92 -6.53 4.31
C ILE A 16 7.80 -7.76 3.43
N ILE A 17 7.66 -8.92 4.06
CA ILE A 17 7.36 -10.18 3.37
C ILE A 17 5.85 -10.29 3.22
N TYR A 18 5.33 -10.03 2.02
CA TYR A 18 3.90 -10.00 1.77
C TYR A 18 3.34 -11.38 1.43
N LYS A 19 2.67 -12.01 2.40
CA LYS A 19 2.00 -13.30 2.25
C LYS A 19 0.54 -13.09 1.78
N ARG A 20 -0.11 -14.14 1.26
CA ARG A 20 -1.52 -14.07 0.80
C ARG A 20 -2.49 -13.60 1.88
N TRP A 21 -2.31 -14.03 3.12
CA TRP A 21 -3.16 -13.64 4.23
C TRP A 21 -3.09 -12.12 4.54
N HIS A 22 -2.00 -11.44 4.22
CA HIS A 22 -1.91 -9.98 4.36
C HIS A 22 -2.91 -9.26 3.46
N GLN A 23 -3.17 -9.82 2.26
CA GLN A 23 -4.19 -9.26 1.37
C GLN A 23 -5.58 -9.39 1.99
N THR A 24 -5.91 -10.57 2.52
CA THR A 24 -7.19 -10.81 3.21
C THR A 24 -7.32 -9.91 4.44
N ALA A 25 -6.29 -9.81 5.28
CA ALA A 25 -6.28 -8.94 6.44
C ALA A 25 -6.49 -7.47 6.06
N SER A 26 -5.85 -6.99 4.99
CA SER A 26 -6.05 -5.60 4.50
C SER A 26 -7.46 -5.36 4.01
N ILE A 27 -8.09 -6.34 3.35
CA ILE A 27 -9.50 -6.25 2.93
C ILE A 27 -10.42 -6.25 4.15
N CYS A 28 -10.23 -7.16 5.09
CA CYS A 28 -11.01 -7.21 6.32
C CYS A 28 -10.91 -5.90 7.11
N ALA A 29 -9.72 -5.32 7.19
CA ALA A 29 -9.50 -4.05 7.85
C ALA A 29 -10.19 -2.87 7.15
N LEU A 30 -10.27 -2.89 5.83
CA LEU A 30 -11.01 -1.87 5.07
C LEU A 30 -12.51 -1.88 5.39
N PHE A 31 -13.08 -3.07 5.63
CA PHE A 31 -14.50 -3.22 5.93
C PHE A 31 -14.82 -3.20 7.43
N SER A 32 -13.82 -3.34 8.30
CA SER A 32 -14.02 -3.37 9.76
C SER A 32 -14.73 -2.14 10.32
N PRO A 33 -14.48 -0.89 9.88
CA PRO A 33 -15.22 0.27 10.37
C PRO A 33 -16.72 0.19 10.07
N ILE A 34 -17.07 -0.33 8.89
CA ILE A 34 -18.49 -0.51 8.49
C ILE A 34 -19.15 -1.56 9.38
N LEU A 35 -18.46 -2.70 9.59
CA LEU A 35 -18.97 -3.76 10.45
C LEU A 35 -19.17 -3.30 11.89
N ILE A 36 -18.19 -2.59 12.43
CA ILE A 36 -18.24 -2.04 13.80
C ILE A 36 -19.40 -1.03 13.91
N LEU A 37 -19.61 -0.18 12.89
CA LEU A 37 -20.71 0.76 12.87
C LEU A 37 -22.07 0.04 12.90
N VAL A 38 -22.26 -0.98 12.05
CA VAL A 38 -23.49 -1.77 11.99
C VAL A 38 -23.76 -2.47 13.34
N LEU A 39 -22.72 -3.06 13.94
CA LEU A 39 -22.83 -3.69 15.26
C LEU A 39 -23.17 -2.65 16.35
N ALA A 40 -22.49 -1.52 16.37
CA ALA A 40 -22.77 -0.45 17.32
C ALA A 40 -24.21 0.03 17.23
N MET A 41 -24.73 0.24 16.00
CA MET A 41 -26.12 0.62 15.78
C MET A 41 -27.12 -0.45 16.21
N SER A 42 -26.75 -1.73 16.14
CA SER A 42 -27.61 -2.85 16.54
C SER A 42 -27.75 -3.01 18.05
N PHE A 43 -26.71 -2.61 18.81
CA PHE A 43 -26.67 -2.76 20.27
C PHE A 43 -27.07 -1.51 21.04
N VAL A 44 -27.18 -0.33 20.39
CA VAL A 44 -27.57 0.89 21.08
C VAL A 44 -29.09 0.94 21.24
N PRO A 45 -29.64 1.03 22.45
CA PRO A 45 -31.08 1.14 22.68
C PRO A 45 -31.65 2.39 22.01
N ARG A 46 -32.80 2.26 21.36
CA ARG A 46 -33.50 3.37 20.67
C ARG A 46 -33.86 4.55 21.58
N SER A 47 -33.84 4.34 22.91
CA SER A 47 -34.14 5.37 23.92
C SER A 47 -32.92 6.23 24.31
N PHE A 48 -31.76 6.02 23.69
CA PHE A 48 -30.55 6.76 24.04
C PHE A 48 -30.45 8.05 23.21
N ASP A 49 -30.74 9.20 23.81
CA ASP A 49 -30.62 10.52 23.18
C ASP A 49 -29.20 10.86 22.68
N LYS A 50 -28.18 10.15 23.17
CA LYS A 50 -26.77 10.36 22.82
C LYS A 50 -26.19 9.26 21.91
N THR A 51 -27.03 8.53 21.21
CA THR A 51 -26.62 7.42 20.29
C THR A 51 -25.54 7.85 19.31
N TRP A 52 -25.61 9.09 18.80
CA TRP A 52 -24.62 9.61 17.87
C TRP A 52 -23.20 9.69 18.44
N ILE A 53 -23.04 9.88 19.77
CA ILE A 53 -21.73 9.91 20.44
C ILE A 53 -21.08 8.53 20.40
N PHE A 54 -21.86 7.47 20.67
CA PHE A 54 -21.36 6.09 20.60
C PHE A 54 -20.98 5.69 19.17
N ILE A 55 -21.77 6.10 18.18
CA ILE A 55 -21.45 5.88 16.76
C ILE A 55 -20.16 6.59 16.38
N LEU A 56 -20.00 7.85 16.77
CA LEU A 56 -18.80 8.63 16.52
C LEU A 56 -17.57 8.01 17.20
N LEU A 57 -17.69 7.62 18.45
CA LEU A 57 -16.63 6.96 19.21
C LEU A 57 -16.22 5.62 18.59
N ALA A 58 -17.19 4.81 18.15
CA ALA A 58 -16.94 3.55 17.46
C ALA A 58 -16.21 3.76 16.12
N LEU A 59 -16.60 4.78 15.34
CA LEU A 59 -15.93 5.14 14.11
C LEU A 59 -14.50 5.65 14.32
N ILE A 60 -14.28 6.48 15.34
CA ILE A 60 -12.93 6.96 15.69
C ILE A 60 -12.05 5.78 16.14
N LEU A 61 -12.56 4.93 17.03
CA LEU A 61 -11.84 3.74 17.50
C LEU A 61 -11.51 2.80 16.33
N ALA A 62 -12.45 2.51 15.46
CA ALA A 62 -12.22 1.68 14.29
C ALA A 62 -11.25 2.34 13.30
N GLY A 63 -11.38 3.64 13.06
CA GLY A 63 -10.52 4.39 12.15
C GLY A 63 -9.08 4.53 12.64
N ILE A 64 -8.84 4.54 13.93
CA ILE A 64 -7.50 4.61 14.53
C ILE A 64 -6.95 3.21 14.83
N ALA A 65 -7.74 2.35 15.48
CA ALA A 65 -7.27 1.04 15.92
C ALA A 65 -6.95 0.13 14.75
N THR A 66 -7.77 0.13 13.72
CA THR A 66 -7.56 -0.75 12.55
C THR A 66 -6.24 -0.49 11.82
N PRO A 67 -5.90 0.75 11.43
CA PRO A 67 -4.60 1.02 10.79
C PRO A 67 -3.42 0.78 11.74
N LEU A 68 -3.56 1.02 13.04
CA LEU A 68 -2.51 0.72 14.02
C LEU A 68 -2.27 -0.78 14.15
N ILE A 69 -3.33 -1.59 14.26
CA ILE A 69 -3.24 -3.04 14.30
C ILE A 69 -2.61 -3.56 13.01
N LEU A 70 -3.02 -3.07 11.85
CA LEU A 70 -2.43 -3.43 10.57
C LEU A 70 -0.95 -3.07 10.50
N ALA A 71 -0.59 -1.84 10.90
CA ALA A 71 0.80 -1.39 10.86
C ALA A 71 1.69 -2.22 11.79
N TYR A 72 1.21 -2.56 12.96
CA TYR A 72 2.02 -3.22 13.99
C TYR A 72 2.05 -4.75 13.83
N TRP A 73 0.91 -5.38 13.53
CA TRP A 73 0.78 -6.84 13.50
C TRP A 73 0.98 -7.45 12.10
N VAL A 74 0.50 -6.76 11.07
CA VAL A 74 0.51 -7.27 9.70
C VAL A 74 1.80 -6.87 8.99
N TYR A 75 2.32 -5.68 9.28
CA TYR A 75 3.49 -5.11 8.63
C TYR A 75 4.54 -4.66 9.67
N PRO A 76 5.12 -5.58 10.44
CA PRO A 76 6.17 -5.19 11.37
C PRO A 76 7.30 -4.51 10.60
N PRO A 77 7.76 -3.32 11.02
CA PRO A 77 8.80 -2.58 10.33
C PRO A 77 10.16 -3.27 10.55
N ASN A 78 10.55 -4.11 9.63
CA ASN A 78 11.88 -4.71 9.62
C ASN A 78 12.78 -3.88 8.70
N LYS A 79 13.63 -3.02 9.28
CA LYS A 79 14.66 -2.32 8.53
C LYS A 79 15.74 -3.31 8.11
N ASP A 80 16.11 -3.27 6.86
CA ASP A 80 17.22 -4.04 6.32
C ASP A 80 18.07 -3.18 5.39
N VAL A 81 19.35 -3.46 5.32
CA VAL A 81 20.23 -2.83 4.34
C VAL A 81 20.15 -3.66 3.08
N VAL A 82 19.83 -2.99 1.98
CA VAL A 82 19.67 -3.63 0.66
C VAL A 82 20.59 -2.96 -0.32
N SER A 83 21.41 -3.75 -1.00
CA SER A 83 22.25 -3.31 -2.10
C SER A 83 21.82 -3.95 -3.43
N VAL A 84 22.05 -3.23 -4.51
CA VAL A 84 21.82 -3.71 -5.87
C VAL A 84 23.12 -4.23 -6.42
N GLU A 85 23.12 -5.47 -6.86
CA GLU A 85 24.23 -6.11 -7.58
C GLU A 85 23.84 -6.44 -9.02
N SER A 86 24.80 -6.91 -9.83
CA SER A 86 24.58 -7.26 -11.24
C SER A 86 23.46 -8.29 -11.44
N ASP A 87 23.40 -9.28 -10.57
CA ASP A 87 22.53 -10.45 -10.71
C ASP A 87 21.37 -10.51 -9.72
N GLY A 88 21.27 -9.55 -8.81
CA GLY A 88 20.25 -9.59 -7.78
C GLY A 88 20.29 -8.46 -6.76
N LEU A 89 19.52 -8.65 -5.71
CA LEU A 89 19.50 -7.79 -4.54
C LEU A 89 20.10 -8.55 -3.36
N VAL A 90 21.01 -7.92 -2.65
CA VAL A 90 21.62 -8.46 -1.44
C VAL A 90 21.06 -7.72 -0.23
N PHE A 91 20.41 -8.46 0.64
CA PHE A 91 19.85 -8.00 1.90
C PHE A 91 20.76 -8.46 3.03
N GLN A 92 21.07 -7.59 3.96
CA GLN A 92 21.93 -7.93 5.09
C GLN A 92 21.32 -9.02 5.98
N ARG A 93 20.00 -8.99 6.20
CA ARG A 93 19.29 -9.96 7.06
C ARG A 93 18.54 -11.02 6.26
N TYR A 94 17.97 -10.63 5.12
CA TYR A 94 17.11 -11.51 4.33
C TYR A 94 17.91 -12.43 3.39
N GLY A 95 19.16 -12.08 3.07
CA GLY A 95 20.00 -12.82 2.13
C GLY A 95 19.84 -12.35 0.68
N VAL A 96 20.30 -13.17 -0.26
CA VAL A 96 20.35 -12.82 -1.68
C VAL A 96 19.03 -13.13 -2.37
N VAL A 97 18.53 -12.18 -3.16
CA VAL A 97 17.35 -12.33 -4.02
C VAL A 97 17.80 -12.18 -5.47
N PRO A 98 18.05 -13.27 -6.19
CA PRO A 98 18.53 -13.20 -7.56
C PRO A 98 17.42 -12.73 -8.51
N PHE A 99 17.77 -11.99 -9.56
CA PHE A 99 16.81 -11.44 -10.53
C PHE A 99 16.05 -12.53 -11.29
N ASN A 100 16.62 -13.71 -11.48
CA ASN A 100 15.92 -14.85 -12.10
C ASN A 100 14.72 -15.36 -11.29
N SER A 101 14.69 -15.11 -9.98
CA SER A 101 13.54 -15.43 -9.12
C SER A 101 12.40 -14.43 -9.24
N ILE A 102 12.65 -13.23 -9.79
CA ILE A 102 11.67 -12.15 -9.89
C ILE A 102 10.84 -12.34 -11.16
N THR A 103 9.53 -12.48 -11.02
CA THR A 103 8.58 -12.60 -12.14
C THR A 103 7.96 -11.26 -12.52
N ALA A 104 7.79 -10.36 -11.56
CA ALA A 104 7.31 -9.00 -11.82
C ALA A 104 7.79 -8.04 -10.74
N TYR A 105 7.96 -6.77 -11.10
CA TYR A 105 8.30 -5.72 -10.17
C TYR A 105 7.45 -4.48 -10.38
N THR A 106 7.28 -3.68 -9.32
CA THR A 106 6.57 -2.40 -9.34
C THR A 106 7.43 -1.37 -8.62
N LEU A 107 7.56 -0.18 -9.20
CA LEU A 107 8.28 0.95 -8.61
C LEU A 107 7.34 2.10 -8.18
N ASP A 108 6.03 1.90 -8.32
CA ASP A 108 5.02 2.91 -8.05
C ASP A 108 4.69 2.96 -6.54
N GLY A 109 5.34 3.83 -5.80
CA GLY A 109 5.14 4.01 -4.38
C GLY A 109 6.08 3.17 -3.53
N ALA A 110 5.76 1.94 -3.29
CA ALA A 110 6.65 0.95 -2.72
C ALA A 110 7.26 0.10 -3.83
N ILE A 111 8.51 -0.28 -3.68
CA ILE A 111 9.11 -1.28 -4.56
C ILE A 111 8.53 -2.63 -4.18
N ARG A 112 7.85 -3.28 -5.12
CA ARG A 112 7.28 -4.62 -4.91
C ARG A 112 7.95 -5.58 -5.87
N LEU A 113 8.48 -6.67 -5.32
CA LEU A 113 9.16 -7.72 -6.07
C LEU A 113 8.35 -9.01 -5.94
N LYS A 114 7.64 -9.37 -7.01
CA LYS A 114 6.91 -10.64 -7.07
C LYS A 114 7.90 -11.72 -7.48
N ARG A 115 8.04 -12.77 -6.67
CA ARG A 115 8.97 -13.87 -6.89
C ARG A 115 8.24 -15.16 -7.28
N ARG A 116 8.95 -16.03 -7.99
CA ARG A 116 8.44 -17.37 -8.32
C ARG A 116 8.41 -18.19 -7.04
N ASP A 117 7.26 -18.79 -6.74
CA ASP A 117 7.03 -19.72 -5.61
C ASP A 117 7.43 -19.19 -4.21
N GLN A 118 7.64 -17.88 -4.11
CA GLN A 118 8.00 -17.21 -2.86
C GLN A 118 7.09 -16.01 -2.58
N PRO A 119 6.98 -15.59 -1.30
CA PRO A 119 6.22 -14.41 -0.95
C PRO A 119 6.76 -13.15 -1.64
N THR A 120 5.86 -12.24 -2.01
CA THR A 120 6.23 -10.94 -2.57
C THR A 120 7.00 -10.12 -1.53
N LEU A 121 8.13 -9.57 -1.92
CA LEU A 121 8.86 -8.60 -1.12
C LEU A 121 8.35 -7.20 -1.41
N VAL A 122 8.14 -6.43 -0.35
CA VAL A 122 7.75 -5.02 -0.44
C VAL A 122 8.79 -4.20 0.31
N LEU A 123 9.45 -3.31 -0.40
CA LEU A 123 10.46 -2.40 0.15
C LEU A 123 9.80 -1.03 0.30
N LEU A 124 9.64 -0.59 1.55
CA LEU A 124 9.09 0.71 1.90
C LEU A 124 10.21 1.64 2.28
N GLY A 125 10.42 2.68 1.52
CA GLY A 125 11.38 3.74 1.81
C GLY A 125 10.73 5.12 1.73
N ASN A 126 11.39 6.09 2.34
CA ASN A 126 10.95 7.47 2.19
C ASN A 126 11.40 7.96 0.81
N ARG A 127 10.43 8.17 -0.09
CA ARG A 127 10.67 8.67 -1.45
C ARG A 127 11.32 10.05 -1.50
N LYS A 128 11.29 10.81 -0.42
CA LYS A 128 11.94 12.12 -0.34
C LYS A 128 13.43 12.02 -0.01
N THR A 129 13.90 10.85 0.44
CA THR A 129 15.34 10.65 0.69
C THR A 129 16.05 10.28 -0.61
N LEU A 130 17.11 11.00 -0.92
CA LEU A 130 17.93 10.80 -2.12
C LEU A 130 18.40 9.35 -2.25
N GLY A 131 18.89 8.74 -1.18
CA GLY A 131 19.37 7.37 -1.19
C GLY A 131 18.33 6.32 -1.62
N TYR A 132 17.03 6.51 -1.27
CA TYR A 132 15.98 5.61 -1.74
C TYR A 132 15.62 5.83 -3.21
N GLN A 133 15.68 7.07 -3.69
CA GLN A 133 15.46 7.36 -5.10
C GLN A 133 16.58 6.78 -5.97
N ASP A 134 17.83 6.96 -5.55
CA ASP A 134 18.99 6.46 -6.28
C ASP A 134 19.01 4.94 -6.29
N PHE A 135 18.65 4.30 -5.18
CA PHE A 135 18.42 2.85 -5.11
C PHE A 135 17.32 2.40 -6.10
N ALA A 136 16.20 3.09 -6.16
CA ALA A 136 15.11 2.74 -7.09
C ALA A 136 15.54 2.88 -8.57
N LYS A 137 16.33 3.91 -8.89
CA LYS A 137 16.92 4.11 -10.22
C LYS A 137 17.93 3.02 -10.56
N ALA A 138 18.83 2.72 -9.62
CA ALA A 138 19.82 1.65 -9.77
C ALA A 138 19.15 0.29 -9.98
N LEU A 139 18.14 -0.03 -9.20
CA LEU A 139 17.37 -1.25 -9.36
C LEU A 139 16.70 -1.32 -10.74
N LYS A 140 16.11 -0.22 -11.21
CA LYS A 140 15.49 -0.17 -12.55
C LYS A 140 16.52 -0.39 -13.65
N SER A 141 17.69 0.26 -13.56
CA SER A 141 18.77 0.11 -14.57
C SER A 141 19.34 -1.32 -14.57
N SER A 142 19.63 -1.88 -13.39
CA SER A 142 20.16 -3.25 -13.27
C SER A 142 19.16 -4.30 -13.77
N LEU A 143 17.86 -4.17 -13.44
CA LEU A 143 16.82 -5.06 -13.98
C LEU A 143 16.68 -4.91 -15.49
N THR A 144 16.83 -3.71 -16.03
CA THR A 144 16.77 -3.49 -17.49
C THR A 144 17.97 -4.12 -18.20
N ALA A 145 19.17 -3.91 -17.68
CA ALA A 145 20.40 -4.51 -18.21
C ALA A 145 20.34 -6.04 -18.12
N TRP A 146 19.91 -6.56 -16.97
CA TRP A 146 19.76 -8.01 -16.77
C TRP A 146 18.74 -8.63 -17.75
N ARG A 147 17.61 -7.97 -18.02
CA ARG A 147 16.62 -8.41 -19.01
C ARG A 147 17.19 -8.43 -20.44
N ALA A 148 18.00 -7.44 -20.78
CA ALA A 148 18.66 -7.39 -22.09
C ALA A 148 19.64 -8.57 -22.29
N ALA A 149 20.34 -8.97 -21.20
CA ALA A 149 21.24 -10.12 -21.21
C ALA A 149 20.51 -11.47 -21.17
N HIS A 150 19.25 -11.52 -20.67
CA HIS A 150 18.48 -12.76 -20.49
C HIS A 150 17.10 -12.68 -21.16
N PRO A 151 17.00 -12.62 -22.50
CA PRO A 151 15.74 -12.41 -23.21
C PRO A 151 14.71 -13.53 -22.99
N ALA A 152 15.16 -14.74 -22.67
CA ALA A 152 14.29 -15.88 -22.38
C ALA A 152 13.55 -15.75 -21.02
N GLN A 153 13.99 -14.88 -20.14
CA GLN A 153 13.41 -14.68 -18.83
C GLN A 153 12.62 -13.36 -18.79
N SER A 154 11.30 -13.42 -18.90
CA SER A 154 10.45 -12.23 -18.91
C SER A 154 10.17 -11.74 -17.48
N VAL A 155 10.92 -10.77 -16.99
CA VAL A 155 10.54 -10.01 -15.79
C VAL A 155 9.59 -8.88 -16.23
N LYS A 156 8.33 -8.91 -15.76
CA LYS A 156 7.32 -7.92 -16.17
C LYS A 156 7.35 -6.73 -15.21
N GLN A 157 7.41 -5.52 -15.74
CA GLN A 157 7.12 -4.34 -14.94
C GLN A 157 5.61 -4.24 -14.80
N SER A 158 5.12 -4.23 -13.56
CA SER A 158 3.71 -4.05 -13.24
C SER A 158 3.49 -2.67 -12.64
N TYR A 159 2.37 -2.06 -12.95
CA TYR A 159 1.96 -0.76 -12.43
C TYR A 159 0.69 -0.94 -11.61
N PHE A 160 0.55 -0.20 -10.51
CA PHE A 160 -0.71 -0.14 -9.79
C PHE A 160 -1.64 0.87 -10.45
N TYR A 161 -1.11 2.06 -10.72
CA TYR A 161 -1.87 3.13 -11.37
C TYR A 161 -2.24 2.76 -12.81
N GLY A 162 -3.44 3.16 -13.23
CA GLY A 162 -3.97 2.83 -14.56
C GLY A 162 -4.47 1.37 -14.72
N THR A 163 -4.40 0.53 -13.68
CA THR A 163 -5.01 -0.80 -13.72
C THR A 163 -6.52 -0.74 -13.43
N LEU A 164 -7.25 -1.73 -13.93
CA LEU A 164 -8.67 -1.87 -13.62
C LEU A 164 -8.95 -1.89 -12.11
N ARG A 165 -8.08 -2.54 -11.32
CA ARG A 165 -8.19 -2.60 -9.86
C ARG A 165 -8.08 -1.22 -9.22
N ALA A 166 -7.11 -0.39 -9.63
CA ALA A 166 -6.98 0.97 -9.13
C ALA A 166 -8.20 1.82 -9.49
N LYS A 167 -8.72 1.67 -10.71
CA LYS A 167 -9.94 2.36 -11.17
C LYS A 167 -11.18 1.93 -10.39
N LEU A 168 -11.36 0.64 -10.13
CA LEU A 168 -12.48 0.14 -9.31
C LEU A 168 -12.41 0.66 -7.87
N ILE A 169 -11.23 0.67 -7.26
CA ILE A 169 -11.03 1.26 -5.92
C ILE A 169 -11.35 2.75 -5.95
N GLY A 170 -10.86 3.48 -6.96
CA GLY A 170 -11.15 4.90 -7.12
C GLY A 170 -12.64 5.18 -7.28
N ALA A 171 -13.33 4.41 -8.13
CA ALA A 171 -14.76 4.50 -8.32
C ALA A 171 -15.55 4.23 -7.02
N PHE A 172 -15.17 3.18 -6.28
CA PHE A 172 -15.78 2.86 -5.00
C PHE A 172 -15.64 3.99 -3.98
N ILE A 173 -14.43 4.58 -3.88
CA ILE A 173 -14.18 5.72 -2.98
C ILE A 173 -15.08 6.91 -3.36
N VAL A 174 -15.13 7.27 -4.66
CA VAL A 174 -15.94 8.41 -5.13
C VAL A 174 -17.41 8.17 -4.85
N VAL A 175 -17.95 7.01 -5.20
CA VAL A 175 -19.37 6.67 -4.96
C VAL A 175 -19.68 6.69 -3.46
N SER A 176 -18.82 6.14 -2.62
CA SER A 176 -18.99 6.18 -1.16
C SER A 176 -19.03 7.61 -0.62
N CYS A 177 -18.15 8.49 -1.12
CA CYS A 177 -18.14 9.91 -0.71
C CYS A 177 -19.43 10.62 -1.14
N VAL A 178 -19.95 10.35 -2.36
CA VAL A 178 -21.21 10.93 -2.84
C VAL A 178 -22.39 10.49 -1.99
N VAL A 179 -22.49 9.20 -1.69
CA VAL A 179 -23.54 8.64 -0.83
C VAL A 179 -23.49 9.26 0.56
N LEU A 180 -22.28 9.33 1.17
CA LEU A 180 -22.11 9.95 2.49
C LEU A 180 -22.47 11.44 2.47
N ALA A 181 -22.05 12.18 1.45
CA ALA A 181 -22.39 13.60 1.32
C ALA A 181 -23.91 13.78 1.21
N PHE A 182 -24.60 12.94 0.43
CA PHE A 182 -26.06 12.96 0.32
C PHE A 182 -26.76 12.70 1.67
N ILE A 183 -26.27 11.71 2.44
CA ILE A 183 -26.80 11.41 3.78
C ILE A 183 -26.61 12.59 4.72
N ILE A 184 -25.40 13.20 4.74
CA ILE A 184 -25.07 14.36 5.58
C ILE A 184 -25.98 15.53 5.25
N LEU A 185 -26.19 15.83 3.97
CA LEU A 185 -27.05 16.92 3.52
C LEU A 185 -28.52 16.69 3.87
N LYS A 186 -29.02 15.45 3.67
CA LYS A 186 -30.40 15.09 3.99
C LYS A 186 -30.69 15.13 5.47
N MET A 187 -29.75 14.66 6.31
CA MET A 187 -29.91 14.60 7.76
C MET A 187 -29.50 15.90 8.45
N ARG A 188 -28.92 16.86 7.74
CA ARG A 188 -28.36 18.12 8.26
C ARG A 188 -27.37 17.93 9.42
N VAL A 189 -26.72 16.77 9.46
CA VAL A 189 -25.77 16.41 10.53
C VAL A 189 -24.36 16.44 9.96
N GLY A 190 -23.44 17.04 10.70
CA GLY A 190 -22.01 16.95 10.35
C GLY A 190 -21.58 17.71 9.10
N MET A 191 -22.19 18.83 8.75
CA MET A 191 -21.87 19.60 7.53
C MET A 191 -20.41 20.05 7.49
N HIS A 192 -19.73 20.18 8.61
CA HIS A 192 -18.29 20.48 8.72
C HIS A 192 -17.39 19.34 8.20
N SER A 193 -17.91 18.13 8.00
CA SER A 193 -17.15 17.01 7.41
C SER A 193 -17.15 16.98 5.87
N LEU A 194 -17.97 17.79 5.20
CA LEU A 194 -18.03 17.85 3.73
C LEU A 194 -16.69 18.18 3.07
N PRO A 195 -15.87 19.15 3.59
CA PRO A 195 -14.54 19.39 3.01
C PRO A 195 -13.62 18.18 3.06
N ALA A 196 -13.66 17.40 4.13
CA ALA A 196 -12.88 16.17 4.25
C ALA A 196 -13.32 15.12 3.21
N LEU A 197 -14.62 14.97 2.99
CA LEU A 197 -15.15 14.08 1.94
C LEU A 197 -14.70 14.51 0.54
N LEU A 198 -14.64 15.82 0.26
CA LEU A 198 -14.11 16.32 -1.01
C LEU A 198 -12.65 15.94 -1.24
N ILE A 199 -11.80 16.03 -0.21
CA ILE A 199 -10.39 15.61 -0.29
C ILE A 199 -10.28 14.11 -0.59
N VAL A 200 -11.08 13.29 0.10
CA VAL A 200 -11.11 11.83 -0.12
C VAL A 200 -11.65 11.49 -1.52
N ALA A 201 -12.71 12.18 -1.96
CA ALA A 201 -13.27 12.02 -3.31
C ALA A 201 -12.25 12.41 -4.39
N PHE A 202 -11.48 13.49 -4.18
CA PHE A 202 -10.41 13.88 -5.09
C PHE A 202 -9.30 12.82 -5.19
N ALA A 203 -8.90 12.23 -4.06
CA ALA A 203 -7.94 11.11 -4.05
C ALA A 203 -8.48 9.89 -4.81
N GLY A 204 -9.77 9.55 -4.62
CA GLY A 204 -10.45 8.50 -5.39
C GLY A 204 -10.51 8.82 -6.89
N GLY A 205 -10.80 10.06 -7.24
CA GLY A 205 -10.78 10.55 -8.63
C GLY A 205 -9.40 10.41 -9.28
N ARG A 206 -8.32 10.74 -8.57
CA ARG A 206 -6.95 10.52 -9.08
C ARG A 206 -6.67 9.05 -9.39
N LEU A 207 -7.18 8.12 -8.60
CA LEU A 207 -7.05 6.68 -8.88
C LEU A 207 -7.88 6.27 -10.10
N LEU A 208 -9.11 6.80 -10.20
CA LEU A 208 -10.05 6.49 -11.29
C LEU A 208 -9.50 6.93 -12.65
N PHE A 209 -8.96 8.15 -12.71
CA PHE A 209 -8.44 8.76 -13.96
C PHE A 209 -6.94 8.54 -14.16
N SER A 210 -6.29 7.74 -13.30
CA SER A 210 -4.86 7.46 -13.46
C SER A 210 -4.58 6.73 -14.78
N LYS A 211 -3.59 7.22 -15.51
CA LYS A 211 -3.04 6.53 -16.69
C LYS A 211 -1.84 5.67 -16.26
N ARG A 212 -1.56 4.63 -17.05
CA ARG A 212 -0.28 3.92 -16.89
C ARG A 212 0.84 4.88 -17.26
N PRO A 213 1.90 4.96 -16.46
CA PRO A 213 3.11 5.64 -16.92
C PRO A 213 3.69 4.83 -18.09
N ASP A 214 4.00 5.50 -19.15
CA ASP A 214 4.67 4.96 -20.35
C ASP A 214 6.12 4.57 -20.04
#